data_b6ff7de8204522bf7d652f4c93ceeaac
#
_entry.id   b6ff7de8204522bf7d652f4c93ceeaac
#
_cell.length_a   1.000
_cell.length_b   1.000
_cell.length_c   1.000
_cell.angle_alpha   90.00
_cell.angle_beta   90.00
_cell.angle_gamma   90.00
#
_symmetry.space_group_name_H-M   'P 1'
#
loop_
_entity.id
_entity.type
_entity.pdbx_description
1 polymer ?
#
loop_
_entity_poly.entity_id
_entity_poly.type
_entity_poly.pdbx_seq_one_letter_code
_entity_poly.pdbx_strand_id
1 'polypeptide(L)'
;MKLSHLKIDPEFQSKIPPLQFEEEQQLEQNIITEGRLLNPIIVWNGYILDGHTRYRILKKHSFIKYEVEEIQLANRYEALAYTLQHSSLER
;
A
#
# COMPACT_ATOMS: atom_id res chain seq x y z
N MET A 1 9.86 -9.50 -0.49
CA MET A 1 10.42 -8.35 0.22
C MET A 1 9.76 -8.24 1.58
N LYS A 2 10.54 -7.97 2.62
CA LYS A 2 10.00 -7.89 3.98
C LYS A 2 9.40 -6.51 4.24
N LEU A 3 8.40 -6.45 5.12
CA LEU A 3 7.79 -5.16 5.49
C LEU A 3 8.82 -4.16 6.00
N SER A 4 9.82 -4.62 6.74
CA SER A 4 10.85 -3.74 7.29
C SER A 4 11.72 -3.08 6.23
N HIS A 5 11.69 -3.58 5.00
CA HIS A 5 12.45 -3.01 3.88
C HIS A 5 11.64 -1.98 3.09
N LEU A 6 10.35 -1.84 3.38
CA LEU A 6 9.51 -0.88 2.69
C LEU A 6 9.62 0.48 3.36
N LYS A 7 9.59 1.54 2.54
CA LYS A 7 9.71 2.92 3.00
C LYS A 7 8.49 3.71 2.56
N ILE A 8 8.15 4.72 3.34
CA ILE A 8 7.06 5.64 3.00
C ILE A 8 7.67 6.96 2.59
N ASP A 9 7.33 7.42 1.38
CA ASP A 9 7.71 8.74 0.92
C ASP A 9 6.51 9.65 1.15
N PRO A 10 6.63 10.73 1.93
CA PRO A 10 5.51 11.60 2.24
C PRO A 10 4.82 12.18 1.01
N GLU A 11 5.57 12.44 -0.05
CA GLU A 11 4.98 12.96 -1.28
C GLU A 11 4.10 11.92 -1.95
N PHE A 12 4.55 10.67 -2.06
CA PHE A 12 3.74 9.60 -2.63
C PHE A 12 2.51 9.34 -1.77
N GLN A 13 2.70 9.31 -0.46
CA GLN A 13 1.59 9.08 0.48
C GLN A 13 0.53 10.17 0.39
N SER A 14 0.96 11.43 0.23
CA SER A 14 0.04 12.57 0.20
C SER A 14 -0.84 12.60 -1.05
N LYS A 15 -0.46 11.89 -2.12
CA LYS A 15 -1.26 11.86 -3.35
C LYS A 15 -2.45 10.91 -3.25
N ILE A 16 -2.50 10.08 -2.23
CA ILE A 16 -3.58 9.10 -2.04
C ILE A 16 -4.50 9.64 -0.94
N PRO A 17 -5.80 9.88 -1.23
CA PRO A 17 -6.71 10.35 -0.21
C PRO A 17 -6.83 9.33 0.92
N PRO A 18 -6.80 9.76 2.19
CA PRO A 18 -6.96 8.83 3.29
C PRO A 18 -8.36 8.25 3.32
N LEU A 19 -8.47 7.00 3.74
CA LEU A 19 -9.77 6.38 3.94
C LEU A 19 -10.43 6.97 5.18
N GLN A 20 -11.77 7.01 5.17
CA GLN A 20 -12.53 7.32 6.35
C GLN A 20 -12.27 6.26 7.40
N PHE A 21 -12.44 6.62 8.68
CA PHE A 21 -12.19 5.68 9.78
C PHE A 21 -12.96 4.38 9.61
N GLU A 22 -14.25 4.48 9.29
CA GLU A 22 -15.09 3.29 9.11
C GLU A 22 -14.67 2.46 7.90
N GLU A 23 -14.25 3.13 6.83
CA GLU A 23 -13.75 2.44 5.64
C GLU A 23 -12.47 1.67 5.94
N GLU A 24 -11.57 2.27 6.69
CA GLU A 24 -10.32 1.61 7.06
C GLU A 24 -10.58 0.43 8.00
N GLN A 25 -11.51 0.59 8.96
CA GLN A 25 -11.87 -0.51 9.84
C GLN A 25 -12.48 -1.68 9.07
N GLN A 26 -13.32 -1.38 8.08
CA GLN A 26 -13.91 -2.43 7.26
C GLN A 26 -12.86 -3.15 6.43
N LEU A 27 -11.93 -2.40 5.86
CA LEU A 27 -10.82 -2.98 5.10
C LEU A 27 -9.97 -3.88 6.01
N GLU A 28 -9.64 -3.40 7.19
CA GLU A 28 -8.86 -4.18 8.15
C GLU A 28 -9.58 -5.47 8.52
N GLN A 29 -10.88 -5.41 8.79
CA GLN A 29 -11.66 -6.58 9.15
C GLN A 29 -11.70 -7.58 8.00
N ASN A 30 -11.85 -7.10 6.77
CA ASN A 30 -11.86 -7.97 5.61
C ASN A 30 -10.52 -8.68 5.43
N ILE A 31 -9.43 -7.96 5.62
CA ILE A 31 -8.08 -8.52 5.49
C ILE A 31 -7.85 -9.58 6.58
N ILE A 32 -8.26 -9.29 7.81
CA ILE A 32 -8.14 -10.25 8.92
C ILE A 32 -8.93 -11.53 8.61
N THR A 33 -10.14 -11.36 8.11
CA THR A 33 -11.01 -12.50 7.78
C THR A 33 -10.40 -13.37 6.68
N GLU A 34 -9.82 -12.74 5.65
CA GLU A 34 -9.16 -13.47 4.57
C GLU A 34 -7.81 -14.06 5.00
N GLY A 35 -7.14 -13.45 5.97
CA GLY A 35 -5.81 -13.85 6.40
C GLY A 35 -4.71 -13.47 5.43
N ARG A 36 -5.02 -12.70 4.40
CA ARG A 36 -4.06 -12.27 3.38
C ARG A 36 -4.56 -11.03 2.67
N LEU A 37 -3.63 -10.32 2.03
CA LEU A 37 -3.99 -9.25 1.11
C LEU A 37 -4.38 -9.86 -0.24
N LEU A 38 -5.46 -9.34 -0.84
CA LEU A 38 -5.90 -9.80 -2.15
C LEU A 38 -5.09 -9.17 -3.28
N ASN A 39 -4.54 -7.98 -3.04
CA ASN A 39 -3.72 -7.27 -4.02
C ASN A 39 -2.36 -6.97 -3.42
N PRO A 40 -1.30 -7.00 -4.23
CA PRO A 40 0.05 -6.73 -3.71
C PRO A 40 0.22 -5.26 -3.35
N ILE A 41 1.21 -5.00 -2.48
CA ILE A 41 1.69 -3.64 -2.23
C ILE A 41 2.65 -3.31 -3.37
N ILE A 42 2.44 -2.18 -4.03
CA ILE A 42 3.25 -1.78 -5.17
C ILE A 42 4.34 -0.82 -4.68
N VAL A 43 5.58 -1.11 -5.03
CA VAL A 43 6.73 -0.29 -4.60
C VAL A 43 7.62 0.07 -5.79
N TRP A 44 8.35 1.17 -5.63
CA TRP A 44 9.37 1.64 -6.55
C TRP A 44 10.58 2.05 -5.73
N ASN A 45 11.73 1.42 -6.00
CA ASN A 45 12.97 1.65 -5.24
C ASN A 45 12.75 1.53 -3.73
N GLY A 46 11.89 0.60 -3.32
CA GLY A 46 11.58 0.37 -1.91
C GLY A 46 10.54 1.29 -1.34
N TYR A 47 10.10 2.31 -2.07
CA TYR A 47 9.07 3.25 -1.62
C TYR A 47 7.69 2.77 -2.05
N ILE A 48 6.74 2.81 -1.13
CA ILE A 48 5.37 2.36 -1.41
C ILE A 48 4.67 3.37 -2.30
N LEU A 49 4.12 2.89 -3.43
CA LEU A 49 3.32 3.71 -4.34
C LEU A 49 1.83 3.44 -4.15
N ASP A 50 1.47 2.19 -3.87
CA ASP A 50 0.07 1.79 -3.66
C ASP A 50 0.03 0.79 -2.51
N GLY A 51 -0.91 0.98 -1.58
CA GLY A 51 -1.08 0.08 -0.45
C GLY A 51 -0.63 0.64 0.88
N HIS A 52 -0.61 1.97 1.05
CA HIS A 52 -0.20 2.59 2.32
C HIS A 52 -1.09 2.15 3.48
N THR A 53 -2.40 2.11 3.29
CA THR A 53 -3.33 1.67 4.33
C THR A 53 -3.12 0.20 4.64
N ARG A 54 -2.97 -0.62 3.60
CA ARG A 54 -2.71 -2.06 3.77
C ARG A 54 -1.40 -2.29 4.51
N TYR A 55 -0.38 -1.50 4.22
CA TYR A 55 0.89 -1.59 4.92
C TYR A 55 0.72 -1.33 6.43
N ARG A 56 -0.06 -0.30 6.80
CA ARG A 56 -0.33 -0.04 8.21
C ARG A 56 -1.05 -1.21 8.88
N ILE A 57 -2.00 -1.81 8.18
CA ILE A 57 -2.75 -2.96 8.70
C ILE A 57 -1.82 -4.15 8.90
N LEU A 58 -0.92 -4.41 7.95
CA LEU A 58 0.04 -5.51 8.08
C LEU A 58 0.96 -5.32 9.27
N LYS A 59 1.34 -4.09 9.59
CA LYS A 59 2.21 -3.83 10.74
C LYS A 59 1.51 -4.12 12.06
N LYS A 60 0.17 -4.06 12.10
CA LYS A 60 -0.60 -4.39 13.29
C LYS A 60 -0.84 -5.90 13.43
N HIS A 61 -0.83 -6.64 12.33
CA HIS A 61 -1.25 -8.04 12.31
C HIS A 61 -0.23 -8.88 11.55
N SER A 62 0.71 -9.45 12.28
CA SER A 62 1.85 -10.17 11.68
C SER A 62 1.48 -11.48 11.01
N PHE A 63 0.28 -12.01 11.27
CA PHE A 63 -0.15 -13.29 10.69
C PHE A 63 -0.65 -13.18 9.25
N ILE A 64 -0.90 -11.97 8.76
CA ILE A 64 -1.49 -11.77 7.43
C ILE A 64 -0.44 -11.99 6.35
N LYS A 65 -0.80 -12.81 5.36
CA LYS A 65 0.07 -13.05 4.21
C LYS A 65 -0.05 -11.91 3.21
N TYR A 66 1.05 -11.56 2.57
CA TYR A 66 1.08 -10.44 1.64
C TYR A 66 2.12 -10.65 0.56
N GLU A 67 1.96 -9.93 -0.52
CA GLU A 67 2.94 -9.88 -1.61
C GLU A 67 3.32 -8.43 -1.87
N VAL A 68 4.55 -8.23 -2.30
CA VAL A 68 5.07 -6.92 -2.69
C VAL A 68 5.53 -7.02 -4.12
N GLU A 69 5.06 -6.12 -4.98
CA GLU A 69 5.47 -6.06 -6.37
C GLU A 69 6.28 -4.80 -6.59
N GLU A 70 7.53 -4.98 -7.01
CA GLU A 70 8.39 -3.85 -7.34
C GLU A 70 8.28 -3.57 -8.82
N ILE A 71 7.98 -2.32 -9.18
CA ILE A 71 7.84 -1.93 -10.58
C ILE A 71 9.02 -1.07 -11.00
N GLN A 72 9.29 -1.08 -12.31
CA GLN A 72 10.39 -0.31 -12.89
C GLN A 72 9.83 0.95 -13.51
N LEU A 73 10.32 2.10 -13.04
CA LEU A 73 9.93 3.40 -13.55
C LEU A 73 11.19 4.21 -13.78
N ALA A 74 11.15 5.10 -14.77
CA ALA A 74 12.32 5.84 -15.19
C ALA A 74 12.73 6.92 -14.17
N ASN A 75 11.76 7.52 -13.51
CA ASN A 75 12.04 8.63 -12.60
C ASN A 75 10.88 8.85 -11.64
N ARG A 76 11.06 9.83 -10.75
CA ARG A 76 10.09 10.17 -9.72
C ARG A 76 8.77 10.68 -10.29
N TYR A 77 8.81 11.36 -11.44
CA TYR A 77 7.58 11.86 -12.06
C TYR A 77 6.68 10.71 -12.48
N GLU A 78 7.25 9.64 -13.02
CA GLU A 78 6.47 8.47 -13.37
C GLU A 78 5.88 7.79 -12.14
N ALA A 79 6.64 7.77 -11.05
CA ALA A 79 6.14 7.22 -9.79
C ALA A 79 4.96 8.02 -9.25
N LEU A 80 5.04 9.35 -9.30
CA LEU A 80 3.93 10.21 -8.89
C LEU A 80 2.72 10.00 -9.77
N ALA A 81 2.91 9.88 -11.09
CA ALA A 81 1.81 9.62 -12.01
C ALA A 81 1.15 8.27 -11.69
N TYR A 82 1.94 7.27 -11.35
CA TYR A 82 1.41 5.97 -10.95
C TYR A 82 0.51 6.08 -9.73
N THR A 83 0.95 6.79 -8.70
CA THR A 83 0.14 6.94 -7.48
C THR A 83 -1.19 7.61 -7.78
N LEU A 84 -1.19 8.63 -8.64
CA LEU A 84 -2.41 9.34 -8.99
C LEU A 84 -3.38 8.46 -9.78
N GLN A 85 -2.87 7.61 -10.67
CA GLN A 85 -3.71 6.73 -11.49
C GLN A 85 -4.31 5.59 -10.68
N HIS A 86 -3.64 5.16 -9.62
CA HIS A 86 -4.02 3.96 -8.88
C HIS A 86 -4.49 4.25 -7.46
N SER A 87 -4.78 5.50 -7.14
CA SER A 87 -5.16 5.89 -5.78
C SER A 87 -6.46 5.24 -5.30
N SER A 88 -7.35 4.86 -6.22
CA SER A 88 -8.63 4.24 -5.87
C SER A 88 -8.50 2.74 -5.56
N LEU A 89 -7.38 2.12 -5.88
CA LEU A 89 -7.22 0.66 -5.71
C LEU A 89 -7.03 0.25 -4.27
N GLU A 90 -6.81 1.19 -3.36
CA GLU A 90 -6.60 0.89 -1.96
C GLU A 90 -7.89 0.49 -1.24
N ARG A 91 -9.00 0.71 -1.87
CA ARG A 91 -10.30 0.31 -1.32
C ARG A 91 -10.66 -1.12 -1.77
#